data_c364b08769b4473a83dadcbb3c4a0387
#
_entry.id   c364b08769b4473a83dadcbb3c4a0387
#
_cell.length_a   1.000
_cell.length_b   1.000
_cell.length_c   1.000
_cell.angle_alpha   90.00
_cell.angle_beta   90.00
_cell.angle_gamma   90.00
#
_symmetry.space_group_name_H-M   'P 1'
#
loop_
_entity.id
_entity.type
_entity.pdbx_description
1 polymer ?
#
loop_
_entity_poly.entity_id
_entity_poly.type
_entity_poly.pdbx_seq_one_letter_code
_entity_poly.pdbx_strand_id
1 'polypeptide(L)'
;MKVIDNKALLLRLRQPEKVTDVIPKSKLLPDNQVLVNWGVEETHVLRNLNIKAPSPIEKDYKWTGKYKPFDHQKTTASFFTLNKRAFCFNEQGTGKTASAIWASDYLMNKGRINRVLVICPLSIMVSAWRNDLFSFAMHRTVSVAYGSARQREKIIRDGAEFVIINYDGVEIVQDVIAEGGFDLIIIDEATHYKNVQTNRWKTLNKLITGSTWIWLMTGTPAAQSPLDAYGLAKLADAKSVPRFFGTFRDQVMVKVSKFKWVPKPNATEIVFDAMQPAIRFTKKECLDLPDMVYTKREVELTRQQNKYYKELKDKMITQAAGEQVSAANAAVNMNKLLQISAGAVYTDNGESLEFDIKYRYKVLREVINEASKKVLVFVPFKNVIDVLVDKLRNDGITTEMVRGDVSAMQRTQIFKQFQENPDPRILVIQPQAAAHGVTLTAADTIVWWGPTSSVETYAQANARIHRAGQDHKCTVIQLQGSHVEKRVYELLDNKLDTHTKIIDLYKEILA
;
A
#
# COMPACT_ATOMS: atom_id res chain seq x y z
N MET A 1 27.83 19.19 -16.86
CA MET A 1 27.08 18.34 -17.80
C MET A 1 26.04 19.18 -18.51
N LYS A 2 25.92 19.02 -19.83
CA LYS A 2 24.94 19.75 -20.67
C LYS A 2 24.31 18.73 -21.63
N VAL A 3 23.00 18.80 -21.84
CA VAL A 3 22.28 18.00 -22.83
C VAL A 3 22.36 18.72 -24.19
N ILE A 4 22.73 17.99 -25.23
CA ILE A 4 22.84 18.49 -26.61
C ILE A 4 21.80 17.77 -27.47
N ASP A 5 20.91 18.57 -28.09
CA ASP A 5 19.86 18.15 -29.01
C ASP A 5 18.99 16.97 -28.54
N ASN A 6 18.85 16.80 -27.22
CA ASN A 6 18.16 15.67 -26.58
C ASN A 6 18.72 14.28 -26.98
N LYS A 7 19.93 14.22 -27.54
CA LYS A 7 20.55 12.98 -28.05
C LYS A 7 21.89 12.65 -27.40
N ALA A 8 22.57 13.67 -26.87
CA ALA A 8 23.89 13.48 -26.30
C ALA A 8 24.10 14.27 -25.00
N LEU A 9 25.01 13.78 -24.17
CA LEU A 9 25.49 14.44 -22.97
C LEU A 9 26.89 14.98 -23.21
N LEU A 10 27.08 16.29 -23.03
CA LEU A 10 28.39 16.91 -22.98
C LEU A 10 28.85 16.99 -21.53
N LEU A 11 29.90 16.27 -21.22
CA LEU A 11 30.50 16.15 -19.90
C LEU A 11 31.81 16.92 -19.87
N ARG A 12 32.10 17.65 -18.80
CA ARG A 12 33.42 18.21 -18.53
C ARG A 12 34.01 17.47 -17.32
N LEU A 13 35.06 16.72 -17.53
CA LEU A 13 35.60 15.75 -16.56
C LEU A 13 37.08 16.02 -16.32
N ARG A 14 37.56 15.66 -15.13
CA ARG A 14 39.00 15.72 -14.82
C ARG A 14 39.80 14.61 -15.53
N GLN A 15 39.13 13.47 -15.77
CA GLN A 15 39.73 12.28 -16.41
C GLN A 15 38.73 11.77 -17.48
N PRO A 16 38.68 12.41 -18.64
CA PRO A 16 37.73 12.09 -19.70
C PRO A 16 37.98 10.68 -20.29
N GLU A 17 39.21 10.17 -20.26
CA GLU A 17 39.63 8.87 -20.73
C GLU A 17 38.82 7.76 -20.04
N LYS A 18 38.52 7.87 -18.76
CA LYS A 18 37.70 6.87 -18.05
C LYS A 18 36.34 6.64 -18.67
N VAL A 19 35.80 7.62 -19.36
CA VAL A 19 34.52 7.50 -20.08
C VAL A 19 34.74 6.95 -21.47
N THR A 20 35.74 7.44 -22.20
CA THR A 20 36.01 6.99 -23.57
C THR A 20 36.46 5.53 -23.64
N ASP A 21 37.17 5.04 -22.62
CA ASP A 21 37.64 3.63 -22.54
C ASP A 21 36.49 2.63 -22.36
N VAL A 22 35.37 3.06 -21.73
CA VAL A 22 34.25 2.15 -21.43
C VAL A 22 32.99 2.43 -22.25
N ILE A 23 32.92 3.57 -22.93
CA ILE A 23 31.82 3.92 -23.85
C ILE A 23 32.38 4.12 -25.27
N PRO A 24 32.40 3.08 -26.11
CA PRO A 24 33.07 3.11 -27.44
C PRO A 24 32.53 4.18 -28.41
N LYS A 25 31.26 4.59 -28.24
CA LYS A 25 30.62 5.64 -29.07
C LYS A 25 30.76 7.04 -28.48
N SER A 26 31.61 7.24 -27.47
CA SER A 26 31.90 8.57 -26.95
C SER A 26 32.96 9.27 -27.79
N LYS A 27 32.96 10.62 -27.76
CA LYS A 27 33.91 11.44 -28.51
C LYS A 27 34.58 12.41 -27.55
N LEU A 28 35.91 12.33 -27.47
CA LEU A 28 36.73 13.29 -26.77
C LEU A 28 36.77 14.62 -27.54
N LEU A 29 36.55 15.71 -26.86
CA LEU A 29 36.58 17.08 -27.36
C LEU A 29 37.64 17.89 -26.62
N PRO A 30 38.04 19.07 -27.11
CA PRO A 30 38.95 19.98 -26.38
C PRO A 30 38.44 20.30 -24.97
N ASP A 31 39.33 20.83 -24.11
CA ASP A 31 39.01 21.29 -22.73
C ASP A 31 38.47 20.20 -21.82
N ASN A 32 38.98 18.97 -21.95
CA ASN A 32 38.55 17.82 -21.14
C ASN A 32 37.03 17.56 -21.21
N GLN A 33 36.47 17.80 -22.39
CA GLN A 33 35.05 17.50 -22.64
C GLN A 33 34.89 16.16 -23.34
N VAL A 34 33.82 15.45 -23.00
CA VAL A 34 33.42 14.20 -23.65
C VAL A 34 31.96 14.30 -24.07
N LEU A 35 31.71 14.03 -25.35
CA LEU A 35 30.37 13.87 -25.89
C LEU A 35 29.99 12.40 -25.86
N VAL A 36 28.91 12.08 -25.16
CA VAL A 36 28.41 10.70 -24.99
C VAL A 36 26.99 10.63 -25.53
N ASN A 37 26.67 9.56 -26.28
CA ASN A 37 25.28 9.30 -26.63
C ASN A 37 24.44 9.22 -25.37
N TRP A 38 23.24 9.84 -25.35
CA TRP A 38 22.37 9.82 -24.19
C TRP A 38 21.36 8.68 -24.30
N GLY A 39 21.84 7.47 -24.11
CA GLY A 39 21.06 6.25 -24.04
C GLY A 39 20.97 5.71 -22.60
N VAL A 40 20.12 4.69 -22.40
CA VAL A 40 19.96 4.05 -21.09
C VAL A 40 21.27 3.39 -20.64
N GLU A 41 21.97 2.68 -21.57
CA GLU A 41 23.22 2.00 -21.25
C GLU A 41 24.32 2.95 -20.88
N GLU A 42 24.52 3.99 -21.72
CA GLU A 42 25.53 4.98 -21.48
C GLU A 42 25.26 5.70 -20.15
N THR A 43 23.99 5.97 -19.84
CA THR A 43 23.61 6.55 -18.54
C THR A 43 23.95 5.61 -17.38
N HIS A 44 23.75 4.29 -17.52
CA HIS A 44 24.17 3.31 -16.52
C HIS A 44 25.69 3.30 -16.33
N VAL A 45 26.45 3.26 -17.41
CA VAL A 45 27.91 3.28 -17.35
C VAL A 45 28.40 4.57 -16.69
N LEU A 46 27.86 5.72 -17.07
CA LEU A 46 28.21 7.00 -16.45
C LEU A 46 27.92 7.01 -14.94
N ARG A 47 26.78 6.46 -14.51
CA ARG A 47 26.45 6.34 -13.08
C ARG A 47 27.38 5.40 -12.32
N ASN A 48 27.81 4.29 -12.94
CA ASN A 48 28.81 3.39 -12.38
C ASN A 48 30.17 4.09 -12.22
N LEU A 49 30.46 5.09 -13.05
CA LEU A 49 31.62 5.98 -12.91
C LEU A 49 31.37 7.16 -11.95
N ASN A 50 30.31 7.11 -11.14
CA ASN A 50 29.87 8.17 -10.22
C ASN A 50 29.47 9.50 -10.90
N ILE A 51 29.15 9.48 -12.20
CA ILE A 51 28.65 10.64 -12.94
C ILE A 51 27.12 10.59 -12.92
N LYS A 52 26.48 11.54 -12.21
CA LYS A 52 25.01 11.62 -12.05
C LYS A 52 24.31 12.02 -13.35
N ALA A 53 24.31 11.15 -14.36
CA ALA A 53 23.59 11.39 -15.61
C ALA A 53 22.07 11.13 -15.42
N PRO A 54 21.20 12.00 -15.95
CA PRO A 54 19.74 11.80 -15.93
C PRO A 54 19.32 10.68 -16.90
N SER A 55 18.18 10.05 -16.64
CA SER A 55 17.61 9.09 -17.59
C SER A 55 17.14 9.76 -18.86
N PRO A 56 17.38 9.18 -20.03
CA PRO A 56 16.90 9.74 -21.29
C PRO A 56 15.38 9.74 -21.42
N ILE A 57 14.65 8.94 -20.66
CA ILE A 57 13.17 8.94 -20.62
C ILE A 57 12.58 10.35 -20.42
N GLU A 58 13.27 11.21 -19.67
CA GLU A 58 12.78 12.56 -19.38
C GLU A 58 12.64 13.44 -20.62
N LYS A 59 13.37 13.12 -21.69
CA LYS A 59 13.46 13.96 -22.91
C LYS A 59 13.04 13.24 -24.19
N ASP A 60 13.29 11.94 -24.31
CA ASP A 60 13.01 11.20 -25.54
C ASP A 60 11.73 10.34 -25.48
N TYR A 61 11.03 10.34 -24.34
CA TYR A 61 9.77 9.63 -24.17
C TYR A 61 8.57 10.58 -24.32
N LYS A 62 7.65 10.18 -25.17
CA LYS A 62 6.35 10.84 -25.28
C LYS A 62 5.46 10.27 -24.18
N TRP A 63 5.35 10.97 -23.06
CA TRP A 63 4.50 10.58 -21.95
C TRP A 63 3.08 10.32 -22.43
N THR A 64 2.74 9.06 -22.64
CA THR A 64 1.47 8.62 -23.20
C THR A 64 0.36 8.67 -22.16
N GLY A 65 -0.89 8.78 -22.62
CA GLY A 65 -2.07 8.67 -21.78
C GLY A 65 -2.87 9.94 -21.60
N LYS A 66 -3.96 9.79 -20.85
CA LYS A 66 -4.97 10.84 -20.63
C LYS A 66 -4.43 12.02 -19.80
N TYR A 67 -3.50 11.76 -18.89
CA TYR A 67 -2.98 12.75 -17.94
C TYR A 67 -1.49 12.99 -18.15
N LYS A 68 -1.07 14.24 -18.03
CA LYS A 68 0.36 14.58 -18.01
C LYS A 68 0.98 14.14 -16.69
N PRO A 69 2.19 13.55 -16.67
CA PRO A 69 2.86 13.17 -15.45
C PRO A 69 3.31 14.39 -14.64
N PHE A 70 3.17 14.29 -13.33
CA PHE A 70 3.82 15.20 -12.38
C PHE A 70 5.34 14.99 -12.38
N ASP A 71 6.11 15.99 -11.93
CA ASP A 71 7.57 15.89 -11.95
C ASP A 71 8.12 14.76 -11.09
N HIS A 72 7.55 14.51 -9.92
CA HIS A 72 7.92 13.36 -9.08
C HIS A 72 7.62 12.01 -9.76
N GLN A 73 6.58 11.93 -10.60
CA GLN A 73 6.27 10.72 -11.37
C GLN A 73 7.28 10.50 -12.50
N LYS A 74 7.70 11.58 -13.19
CA LYS A 74 8.78 11.52 -14.19
C LYS A 74 10.08 11.06 -13.53
N THR A 75 10.42 11.65 -12.37
CA THR A 75 11.62 11.28 -11.60
C THR A 75 11.55 9.81 -11.14
N THR A 76 10.39 9.33 -10.71
CA THR A 76 10.19 7.92 -10.34
C THR A 76 10.33 7.00 -11.55
N ALA A 77 9.74 7.35 -12.69
CA ALA A 77 9.89 6.57 -13.92
C ALA A 77 11.35 6.56 -14.39
N SER A 78 12.05 7.71 -14.35
CA SER A 78 13.48 7.81 -14.62
C SER A 78 14.30 6.89 -13.74
N PHE A 79 14.00 6.88 -12.44
CA PHE A 79 14.66 6.00 -11.48
C PHE A 79 14.47 4.52 -11.84
N PHE A 80 13.25 4.09 -12.17
CA PHE A 80 12.97 2.72 -12.58
C PHE A 80 13.73 2.29 -13.83
N THR A 81 13.81 3.16 -14.85
CA THR A 81 14.53 2.83 -16.09
C THR A 81 16.04 2.63 -15.88
N LEU A 82 16.59 3.19 -14.82
CA LEU A 82 18.01 3.11 -14.46
C LEU A 82 18.32 2.05 -13.40
N ASN A 83 17.33 1.35 -12.86
CA ASN A 83 17.56 0.39 -11.80
C ASN A 83 16.83 -0.92 -12.10
N LYS A 84 17.61 -1.93 -12.45
CA LYS A 84 17.09 -3.28 -12.73
C LYS A 84 16.38 -3.88 -11.51
N ARG A 85 16.89 -3.59 -10.33
CA ARG A 85 16.35 -4.00 -9.03
C ARG A 85 16.15 -2.76 -8.19
N ALA A 86 14.90 -2.46 -7.83
CA ALA A 86 14.57 -1.16 -7.25
C ALA A 86 13.42 -1.23 -6.26
N PHE A 87 13.47 -0.34 -5.29
CA PHE A 87 12.39 -0.07 -4.38
C PHE A 87 11.74 1.27 -4.67
N CYS A 88 10.40 1.31 -4.63
CA CYS A 88 9.65 2.56 -4.68
C CYS A 88 8.81 2.70 -3.42
N PHE A 89 9.23 3.59 -2.54
CA PHE A 89 8.58 3.87 -1.25
C PHE A 89 7.74 5.16 -1.29
N ASN A 90 7.37 5.60 -2.47
CA ASN A 90 6.50 6.75 -2.63
C ASN A 90 5.19 6.53 -1.88
N GLU A 91 4.70 7.55 -1.20
CA GLU A 91 3.46 7.46 -0.44
C GLU A 91 2.27 7.10 -1.33
N GLN A 92 1.21 6.62 -0.72
CA GLN A 92 0.00 6.24 -1.45
C GLN A 92 -0.67 7.47 -2.07
N GLY A 93 -1.16 7.31 -3.31
CA GLY A 93 -1.78 8.40 -4.06
C GLY A 93 -0.82 9.29 -4.84
N THR A 94 0.51 9.04 -4.81
CA THR A 94 1.51 9.77 -5.61
C THR A 94 1.65 9.26 -7.05
N GLY A 95 0.90 8.23 -7.45
CA GLY A 95 0.90 7.70 -8.83
C GLY A 95 2.05 6.72 -9.13
N LYS A 96 2.46 5.90 -8.16
CA LYS A 96 3.46 4.84 -8.35
C LYS A 96 3.17 3.96 -9.57
N THR A 97 1.92 3.51 -9.71
CA THR A 97 1.45 2.65 -10.82
C THR A 97 1.72 3.30 -12.17
N ALA A 98 1.32 4.55 -12.36
CA ALA A 98 1.56 5.30 -13.60
C ALA A 98 3.06 5.41 -13.91
N SER A 99 3.90 5.73 -12.90
CA SER A 99 5.35 5.82 -13.07
C SER A 99 5.97 4.49 -13.50
N ALA A 100 5.51 3.37 -12.93
CA ALA A 100 5.97 2.04 -13.30
C ALA A 100 5.52 1.64 -14.71
N ILE A 101 4.29 2.00 -15.11
CA ILE A 101 3.77 1.76 -16.46
C ILE A 101 4.60 2.52 -17.49
N TRP A 102 4.82 3.83 -17.32
CA TRP A 102 5.62 4.64 -18.24
C TRP A 102 7.07 4.15 -18.35
N ALA A 103 7.68 3.78 -17.22
CA ALA A 103 9.03 3.22 -17.22
C ALA A 103 9.10 1.90 -17.99
N SER A 104 8.10 1.01 -17.78
CA SER A 104 8.01 -0.27 -18.51
C SER A 104 7.81 -0.06 -20.00
N ASP A 105 6.87 0.80 -20.38
CA ASP A 105 6.62 1.13 -21.79
C ASP A 105 7.85 1.71 -22.47
N TYR A 106 8.57 2.62 -21.79
CA TYR A 106 9.82 3.15 -22.29
C TYR A 106 10.87 2.06 -22.50
N LEU A 107 11.07 1.15 -21.53
CA LEU A 107 12.03 0.07 -21.65
C LEU A 107 11.65 -0.92 -22.77
N MET A 108 10.35 -1.18 -22.98
CA MET A 108 9.86 -1.96 -24.12
C MET A 108 10.16 -1.27 -25.45
N ASN A 109 9.88 0.03 -25.57
CA ASN A 109 10.18 0.82 -26.77
C ASN A 109 11.70 0.85 -27.09
N LYS A 110 12.54 0.66 -26.08
CA LYS A 110 14.00 0.55 -26.25
C LYS A 110 14.49 -0.91 -26.45
N GLY A 111 13.58 -1.87 -26.50
CA GLY A 111 13.92 -3.30 -26.67
C GLY A 111 14.68 -3.92 -25.48
N ARG A 112 14.51 -3.34 -24.28
CA ARG A 112 15.18 -3.82 -23.05
C ARG A 112 14.41 -4.90 -22.32
N ILE A 113 13.11 -4.85 -22.41
CA ILE A 113 12.17 -5.82 -21.87
C ILE A 113 11.06 -6.03 -22.91
N ASN A 114 10.45 -7.21 -22.90
CA ASN A 114 9.35 -7.57 -23.79
C ASN A 114 8.07 -7.89 -23.00
N ARG A 115 8.21 -8.52 -21.83
CA ARG A 115 7.06 -8.94 -21.02
C ARG A 115 7.18 -8.54 -19.56
N VAL A 116 6.08 -8.10 -19.00
CA VAL A 116 5.98 -7.64 -17.60
C VAL A 116 4.95 -8.49 -16.85
N LEU A 117 5.36 -9.05 -15.71
CA LEU A 117 4.46 -9.65 -14.73
C LEU A 117 4.16 -8.64 -13.63
N VAL A 118 2.91 -8.28 -13.46
CA VAL A 118 2.45 -7.41 -12.36
C VAL A 118 1.80 -8.26 -11.28
N ILE A 119 2.38 -8.29 -10.10
CA ILE A 119 1.87 -9.00 -8.94
C ILE A 119 1.28 -7.98 -7.97
N CYS A 120 -0.01 -8.05 -7.72
CA CYS A 120 -0.71 -7.06 -6.91
C CYS A 120 -1.89 -7.68 -6.13
N PRO A 121 -2.49 -6.95 -5.18
CA PRO A 121 -3.72 -7.40 -4.53
C PRO A 121 -4.84 -7.69 -5.52
N LEU A 122 -5.63 -8.72 -5.25
CA LEU A 122 -6.75 -9.14 -6.11
C LEU A 122 -7.72 -7.98 -6.43
N SER A 123 -7.97 -7.13 -5.44
CA SER A 123 -8.92 -6.01 -5.55
C SER A 123 -8.51 -4.91 -6.53
N ILE A 124 -7.22 -4.81 -6.87
CA ILE A 124 -6.70 -3.75 -7.75
C ILE A 124 -6.25 -4.23 -9.12
N MET A 125 -6.33 -5.53 -9.39
CA MET A 125 -5.91 -6.08 -10.69
C MET A 125 -6.61 -5.39 -11.86
N VAL A 126 -7.92 -5.17 -11.73
CA VAL A 126 -8.75 -4.52 -12.76
C VAL A 126 -8.92 -3.04 -12.50
N SER A 127 -9.31 -2.65 -11.28
CA SER A 127 -9.70 -1.28 -10.92
C SER A 127 -8.55 -0.28 -10.96
N ALA A 128 -7.31 -0.73 -10.74
CA ALA A 128 -6.12 0.10 -10.87
C ALA A 128 -5.27 -0.37 -12.06
N TRP A 129 -4.60 -1.51 -11.96
CA TRP A 129 -3.57 -1.89 -12.95
C TRP A 129 -4.09 -1.99 -14.39
N ARG A 130 -5.17 -2.75 -14.64
CA ARG A 130 -5.70 -2.86 -16.01
C ARG A 130 -6.20 -1.51 -16.54
N ASN A 131 -6.93 -0.77 -15.71
CA ASN A 131 -7.49 0.51 -16.11
C ASN A 131 -6.40 1.58 -16.28
N ASP A 132 -5.38 1.57 -15.44
CA ASP A 132 -4.23 2.47 -15.55
C ASP A 132 -3.38 2.15 -16.80
N LEU A 133 -3.15 0.86 -17.11
CA LEU A 133 -2.49 0.46 -18.34
C LEU A 133 -3.28 0.93 -19.57
N PHE A 134 -4.60 0.78 -19.56
CA PHE A 134 -5.44 1.32 -20.62
C PHE A 134 -5.38 2.86 -20.69
N SER A 135 -5.23 3.54 -19.55
CA SER A 135 -5.16 5.00 -19.50
C SER A 135 -3.80 5.57 -19.90
N PHE A 136 -2.71 4.88 -19.59
CA PHE A 136 -1.33 5.39 -19.75
C PHE A 136 -0.53 4.72 -20.86
N ALA A 137 -0.88 3.49 -21.25
CA ALA A 137 -0.20 2.73 -22.30
C ALA A 137 -1.19 1.88 -23.12
N MET A 138 -2.26 2.49 -23.65
CA MET A 138 -3.35 1.82 -24.36
C MET A 138 -2.91 1.00 -25.59
N HIS A 139 -1.74 1.25 -26.11
CA HIS A 139 -1.15 0.49 -27.22
C HIS A 139 -0.52 -0.82 -26.80
N ARG A 140 -0.40 -1.10 -25.49
CA ARG A 140 0.13 -2.35 -24.95
C ARG A 140 -0.96 -3.38 -24.72
N THR A 141 -0.63 -4.63 -24.98
CA THR A 141 -1.54 -5.75 -24.70
C THR A 141 -1.50 -6.12 -23.22
N VAL A 142 -2.69 -6.30 -22.63
CA VAL A 142 -2.86 -6.54 -21.19
C VAL A 142 -3.79 -7.71 -20.95
N SER A 143 -3.40 -8.63 -20.09
CA SER A 143 -4.22 -9.73 -19.63
C SER A 143 -4.27 -9.82 -18.11
N VAL A 144 -5.44 -10.17 -17.55
CA VAL A 144 -5.64 -10.37 -16.11
C VAL A 144 -5.79 -11.87 -15.84
N ALA A 145 -4.75 -12.48 -15.25
CA ALA A 145 -4.70 -13.90 -14.95
C ALA A 145 -5.52 -14.22 -13.67
N TYR A 146 -6.81 -14.41 -13.85
CA TYR A 146 -7.78 -14.70 -12.80
C TYR A 146 -8.60 -15.96 -13.12
N GLY A 147 -9.17 -16.61 -12.10
CA GLY A 147 -9.98 -17.82 -12.23
C GLY A 147 -9.25 -19.09 -11.81
N SER A 148 -9.64 -20.23 -12.38
CA SER A 148 -9.02 -21.54 -12.13
C SER A 148 -7.55 -21.60 -12.63
N ALA A 149 -6.77 -22.58 -12.19
CA ALA A 149 -5.40 -22.79 -12.66
C ALA A 149 -5.33 -22.84 -14.20
N ARG A 150 -6.16 -23.66 -14.81
CA ARG A 150 -6.22 -23.83 -16.29
C ARG A 150 -6.55 -22.50 -17.02
N GLN A 151 -7.45 -21.68 -16.46
CA GLN A 151 -7.76 -20.38 -17.05
C GLN A 151 -6.58 -19.43 -16.96
N ARG A 152 -5.91 -19.36 -15.81
CA ARG A 152 -4.71 -18.54 -15.61
C ARG A 152 -3.57 -18.96 -16.53
N GLU A 153 -3.32 -20.25 -16.66
CA GLU A 153 -2.30 -20.80 -17.56
C GLU A 153 -2.55 -20.39 -19.00
N LYS A 154 -3.81 -20.56 -19.47
CA LYS A 154 -4.19 -20.13 -20.81
C LYS A 154 -3.91 -18.66 -21.02
N ILE A 155 -4.34 -17.79 -20.11
CA ILE A 155 -4.14 -16.34 -20.18
C ILE A 155 -2.67 -15.97 -20.23
N ILE A 156 -1.81 -16.65 -19.46
CA ILE A 156 -0.37 -16.40 -19.47
C ILE A 156 0.25 -16.84 -20.80
N ARG A 157 -0.18 -17.99 -21.35
CA ARG A 157 0.31 -18.53 -22.64
C ARG A 157 -0.17 -17.72 -23.84
N ASP A 158 -1.27 -16.96 -23.74
CA ASP A 158 -1.77 -16.08 -24.80
C ASP A 158 -0.82 -14.93 -25.17
N GLY A 159 0.24 -14.71 -24.38
CA GLY A 159 1.40 -13.91 -24.81
C GLY A 159 1.26 -12.40 -24.64
N ALA A 160 0.30 -11.90 -23.85
CA ALA A 160 0.19 -10.46 -23.58
C ALA A 160 1.48 -9.86 -23.02
N GLU A 161 1.80 -8.62 -23.39
CA GLU A 161 2.96 -7.87 -22.92
C GLU A 161 2.93 -7.62 -21.41
N PHE A 162 1.73 -7.30 -20.87
CA PHE A 162 1.50 -7.17 -19.43
C PHE A 162 0.54 -8.27 -18.98
N VAL A 163 0.98 -9.04 -17.99
CA VAL A 163 0.13 -10.01 -17.30
C VAL A 163 -0.02 -9.59 -15.84
N ILE A 164 -1.25 -9.40 -15.40
CA ILE A 164 -1.59 -8.99 -14.03
C ILE A 164 -2.10 -10.21 -13.27
N ILE A 165 -1.52 -10.50 -12.10
CA ILE A 165 -1.87 -11.66 -11.28
C ILE A 165 -1.89 -11.28 -9.79
N ASN A 166 -2.75 -11.93 -9.00
CA ASN A 166 -2.73 -11.75 -7.55
C ASN A 166 -1.67 -12.66 -6.88
N TYR A 167 -1.30 -12.34 -5.65
CA TYR A 167 -0.22 -13.03 -4.93
C TYR A 167 -0.39 -14.55 -4.87
N ASP A 168 -1.59 -15.05 -4.50
CA ASP A 168 -1.86 -16.49 -4.40
C ASP A 168 -1.89 -17.17 -5.77
N GLY A 169 -2.23 -16.41 -6.81
CA GLY A 169 -2.22 -16.88 -8.19
C GLY A 169 -0.83 -17.26 -8.69
N VAL A 170 0.20 -16.58 -8.20
CA VAL A 170 1.61 -16.86 -8.59
C VAL A 170 2.01 -18.28 -8.21
N GLU A 171 1.63 -18.74 -7.01
CA GLU A 171 1.92 -20.10 -6.54
C GLU A 171 1.20 -21.16 -7.38
N ILE A 172 -0.06 -20.88 -7.76
CA ILE A 172 -0.90 -21.81 -8.51
C ILE A 172 -0.35 -22.12 -9.92
N VAL A 173 0.27 -21.13 -10.58
CA VAL A 173 0.74 -21.23 -11.97
C VAL A 173 2.22 -20.90 -12.11
N GLN A 174 3.02 -21.19 -11.10
CA GLN A 174 4.46 -20.87 -11.05
C GLN A 174 5.25 -21.38 -12.25
N ASP A 175 4.97 -22.60 -12.71
CA ASP A 175 5.69 -23.23 -13.80
C ASP A 175 5.45 -22.51 -15.13
N VAL A 176 4.20 -22.12 -15.39
CA VAL A 176 3.85 -21.36 -16.60
C VAL A 176 4.41 -19.94 -16.56
N ILE A 177 4.52 -19.34 -15.36
CA ILE A 177 5.20 -18.04 -15.19
C ILE A 177 6.69 -18.20 -15.50
N ALA A 178 7.35 -19.27 -15.02
CA ALA A 178 8.77 -19.51 -15.27
C ALA A 178 9.07 -19.69 -16.77
N GLU A 179 8.17 -20.35 -17.52
CA GLU A 179 8.23 -20.51 -18.97
C GLU A 179 7.83 -19.25 -19.73
N GLY A 180 7.13 -18.34 -19.09
CA GLY A 180 6.44 -17.21 -19.73
C GLY A 180 7.32 -16.09 -20.26
N GLY A 181 8.65 -16.12 -20.04
CA GLY A 181 9.57 -15.14 -20.59
C GLY A 181 9.37 -13.71 -20.05
N PHE A 182 9.03 -13.58 -18.78
CA PHE A 182 8.88 -12.28 -18.14
C PHE A 182 10.23 -11.64 -17.81
N ASP A 183 10.55 -10.51 -18.44
CA ASP A 183 11.79 -9.78 -18.22
C ASP A 183 11.72 -8.90 -16.96
N LEU A 184 10.52 -8.39 -16.63
CA LEU A 184 10.26 -7.52 -15.48
C LEU A 184 9.14 -8.09 -14.62
N ILE A 185 9.37 -8.14 -13.31
CA ILE A 185 8.37 -8.42 -12.29
C ILE A 185 8.15 -7.15 -11.46
N ILE A 186 6.94 -6.64 -11.44
CA ILE A 186 6.51 -5.52 -10.59
C ILE A 186 5.67 -6.08 -9.45
N ILE A 187 6.02 -5.75 -8.22
CA ILE A 187 5.28 -6.16 -7.04
C ILE A 187 4.68 -4.91 -6.40
N ASP A 188 3.38 -4.75 -6.50
CA ASP A 188 2.66 -3.69 -5.82
C ASP A 188 2.23 -4.15 -4.42
N GLU A 189 2.28 -3.26 -3.43
CA GLU A 189 2.15 -3.55 -2.00
C GLU A 189 3.09 -4.70 -1.57
N ALA A 190 4.37 -4.52 -1.84
CA ALA A 190 5.42 -5.54 -1.67
C ALA A 190 5.56 -6.07 -0.23
N THR A 191 5.02 -5.39 0.79
CA THR A 191 4.96 -5.83 2.19
C THR A 191 4.39 -7.22 2.38
N HIS A 192 3.56 -7.69 1.45
CA HIS A 192 3.05 -9.07 1.43
C HIS A 192 4.13 -10.15 1.28
N TYR A 193 5.35 -9.76 0.87
CA TYR A 193 6.52 -10.64 0.69
C TYR A 193 7.60 -10.45 1.78
N LYS A 194 7.29 -9.81 2.88
CA LYS A 194 8.25 -9.54 3.97
C LYS A 194 8.77 -10.79 4.68
N ASN A 195 8.00 -11.88 4.69
CA ASN A 195 8.35 -13.11 5.41
C ASN A 195 8.89 -14.20 4.47
N VAL A 196 10.19 -14.50 4.59
CA VAL A 196 10.90 -15.50 3.79
C VAL A 196 10.45 -16.95 4.02
N GLN A 197 9.73 -17.23 5.11
CA GLN A 197 9.27 -18.58 5.43
C GLN A 197 8.01 -18.98 4.66
N THR A 198 7.25 -18.00 4.12
CA THR A 198 6.01 -18.26 3.41
C THR A 198 6.26 -18.93 2.06
N ASN A 199 5.34 -19.80 1.62
CA ASN A 199 5.38 -20.41 0.30
C ASN A 199 5.38 -19.33 -0.80
N ARG A 200 4.56 -18.29 -0.62
CA ARG A 200 4.49 -17.12 -1.52
C ARG A 200 5.87 -16.52 -1.78
N TRP A 201 6.65 -16.26 -0.72
CA TRP A 201 8.00 -15.71 -0.86
C TRP A 201 8.94 -16.70 -1.58
N LYS A 202 8.91 -17.97 -1.17
CA LYS A 202 9.77 -19.02 -1.74
C LYS A 202 9.51 -19.24 -3.24
N THR A 203 8.23 -19.25 -3.64
CA THR A 203 7.82 -19.36 -5.04
C THR A 203 8.34 -18.19 -5.85
N LEU A 204 8.10 -16.96 -5.40
CA LEU A 204 8.56 -15.77 -6.11
C LEU A 204 10.09 -15.74 -6.22
N ASN A 205 10.80 -16.07 -5.15
CA ASN A 205 12.27 -16.09 -5.15
C ASN A 205 12.86 -17.10 -6.17
N LYS A 206 12.15 -18.20 -6.47
CA LYS A 206 12.56 -19.15 -7.53
C LYS A 206 12.37 -18.57 -8.94
N LEU A 207 11.37 -17.71 -9.13
CA LEU A 207 11.06 -17.09 -10.42
C LEU A 207 12.03 -15.95 -10.78
N ILE A 208 12.67 -15.35 -9.77
CA ILE A 208 13.62 -14.24 -9.99
C ILE A 208 14.99 -14.81 -10.36
N THR A 209 15.42 -14.55 -11.58
CA THR A 209 16.75 -14.93 -12.09
C THR A 209 17.72 -13.73 -12.08
N GLY A 210 18.99 -13.96 -12.42
CA GLY A 210 19.97 -12.89 -12.59
C GLY A 210 19.61 -11.88 -13.70
N SER A 211 18.86 -12.31 -14.72
CA SER A 211 18.38 -11.47 -15.83
C SER A 211 17.10 -10.71 -15.51
N THR A 212 16.28 -11.16 -14.58
CA THR A 212 14.98 -10.58 -14.25
C THR A 212 15.11 -9.18 -13.62
N TRP A 213 14.37 -8.21 -14.16
CA TRP A 213 14.15 -6.92 -13.50
C TRP A 213 13.10 -7.11 -12.39
N ILE A 214 13.30 -6.47 -11.25
CA ILE A 214 12.32 -6.52 -10.17
C ILE A 214 12.15 -5.16 -9.53
N TRP A 215 10.90 -4.69 -9.49
CA TRP A 215 10.51 -3.44 -8.83
C TRP A 215 9.53 -3.73 -7.70
N LEU A 216 9.92 -3.38 -6.49
CA LEU A 216 9.12 -3.57 -5.29
C LEU A 216 8.53 -2.21 -4.86
N MET A 217 7.21 -2.10 -4.90
CA MET A 217 6.51 -0.86 -4.60
C MET A 217 5.69 -1.01 -3.32
N THR A 218 5.85 -0.08 -2.39
CA THR A 218 5.02 0.03 -1.18
C THR A 218 5.15 1.42 -0.58
N GLY A 219 4.10 1.95 0.02
CA GLY A 219 4.16 3.20 0.78
C GLY A 219 4.74 3.05 2.19
N THR A 220 4.85 1.82 2.70
CA THR A 220 5.20 1.52 4.10
C THR A 220 6.16 0.33 4.21
N PRO A 221 7.45 0.49 3.85
CA PRO A 221 8.39 -0.63 3.67
C PRO A 221 8.72 -1.42 4.95
N ALA A 222 8.66 -0.80 6.11
CA ALA A 222 8.98 -1.40 7.42
C ALA A 222 7.97 -0.92 8.47
N ALA A 223 6.67 -1.10 8.18
CA ALA A 223 5.59 -0.51 8.98
C ALA A 223 5.52 -1.02 10.41
N GLN A 224 5.93 -2.26 10.66
CA GLN A 224 5.78 -2.89 11.97
C GLN A 224 7.12 -3.13 12.69
N SER A 225 8.16 -3.47 11.93
CA SER A 225 9.46 -3.83 12.50
C SER A 225 10.58 -3.66 11.46
N PRO A 226 11.82 -3.33 11.88
CA PRO A 226 13.00 -3.41 11.02
C PRO A 226 13.17 -4.79 10.35
N LEU A 227 12.64 -5.85 10.96
CA LEU A 227 12.71 -7.21 10.42
C LEU A 227 11.88 -7.41 9.15
N ASP A 228 10.86 -6.57 8.90
CA ASP A 228 10.03 -6.61 7.71
C ASP A 228 10.84 -6.33 6.42
N ALA A 229 11.96 -5.63 6.56
CA ALA A 229 12.85 -5.34 5.44
C ALA A 229 13.59 -6.58 4.89
N TYR A 230 13.85 -7.58 5.73
CA TYR A 230 14.69 -8.73 5.33
C TYR A 230 14.19 -9.47 4.09
N GLY A 231 12.90 -9.82 4.10
CA GLY A 231 12.31 -10.56 2.97
C GLY A 231 12.29 -9.76 1.68
N LEU A 232 12.02 -8.46 1.77
CA LEU A 232 11.98 -7.54 0.62
C LEU A 232 13.39 -7.31 0.05
N ALA A 233 14.35 -6.99 0.91
CA ALA A 233 15.73 -6.77 0.54
C ALA A 233 16.33 -8.01 -0.14
N LYS A 234 16.06 -9.19 0.41
CA LYS A 234 16.55 -10.47 -0.13
C LYS A 234 15.96 -10.82 -1.49
N LEU A 235 14.71 -10.40 -1.80
CA LEU A 235 14.14 -10.55 -3.15
C LEU A 235 14.81 -9.62 -4.16
N ALA A 236 15.10 -8.39 -3.77
CA ALA A 236 15.76 -7.42 -4.65
C ALA A 236 17.22 -7.81 -4.89
N ASP A 237 17.99 -7.99 -3.84
CA ASP A 237 19.37 -8.46 -3.90
C ASP A 237 19.67 -9.35 -2.68
N ALA A 238 19.90 -10.63 -2.94
CA ALA A 238 20.25 -11.59 -1.88
C ALA A 238 21.55 -11.25 -1.13
N LYS A 239 22.40 -10.38 -1.69
CA LYS A 239 23.66 -9.95 -1.09
C LYS A 239 23.48 -8.74 -0.17
N SER A 240 22.38 -8.01 -0.27
CA SER A 240 22.12 -6.80 0.55
C SER A 240 21.83 -7.10 2.02
N VAL A 241 21.54 -8.37 2.36
CA VAL A 241 21.27 -8.84 3.72
C VAL A 241 22.02 -10.12 4.01
N PRO A 242 22.29 -10.45 5.29
CA PRO A 242 22.91 -11.73 5.67
C PRO A 242 22.12 -12.92 5.14
N ARG A 243 22.82 -14.02 4.87
CA ARG A 243 22.19 -15.26 4.37
C ARG A 243 21.07 -15.77 5.29
N PHE A 244 21.27 -15.69 6.61
CA PHE A 244 20.35 -16.19 7.61
C PHE A 244 19.59 -15.05 8.29
N PHE A 245 18.28 -15.22 8.42
CA PHE A 245 17.40 -14.27 9.10
C PHE A 245 17.83 -13.95 10.54
N GLY A 246 18.30 -14.97 11.30
CA GLY A 246 18.79 -14.78 12.67
C GLY A 246 19.94 -13.77 12.75
N THR A 247 20.88 -13.83 11.82
CA THR A 247 22.00 -12.88 11.74
C THR A 247 21.50 -11.46 11.46
N PHE A 248 20.57 -11.28 10.54
CA PHE A 248 19.97 -9.97 10.27
C PHE A 248 19.20 -9.45 11.48
N ARG A 249 18.40 -10.33 12.13
CA ARG A 249 17.69 -9.95 13.36
C ARG A 249 18.67 -9.44 14.42
N ASP A 250 19.78 -10.15 14.64
CA ASP A 250 20.77 -9.79 15.66
C ASP A 250 21.55 -8.50 15.30
N GLN A 251 21.57 -8.11 14.01
CA GLN A 251 22.09 -6.80 13.58
C GLN A 251 21.13 -5.66 13.93
N VAL A 252 19.83 -5.82 13.71
CA VAL A 252 18.84 -4.73 13.82
C VAL A 252 18.04 -4.73 15.13
N MET A 253 18.09 -5.82 15.91
CA MET A 253 17.33 -5.98 17.15
C MET A 253 18.24 -6.38 18.32
N VAL A 254 17.83 -6.00 19.53
CA VAL A 254 18.44 -6.49 20.78
C VAL A 254 17.39 -7.22 21.60
N LYS A 255 17.79 -8.37 22.17
CA LYS A 255 16.94 -9.17 23.03
C LYS A 255 16.93 -8.61 24.44
N VAL A 256 15.78 -8.14 24.91
CA VAL A 256 15.60 -7.59 26.26
C VAL A 256 15.10 -8.65 27.24
N SER A 257 14.30 -9.63 26.77
CA SER A 257 13.86 -10.76 27.56
C SER A 257 13.66 -12.00 26.68
N LYS A 258 13.27 -13.15 27.28
CA LYS A 258 13.04 -14.41 26.53
C LYS A 258 12.13 -14.24 25.32
N PHE A 259 11.15 -13.31 25.38
CA PHE A 259 10.15 -13.09 24.33
C PHE A 259 10.09 -11.66 23.79
N LYS A 260 10.96 -10.75 24.26
CA LYS A 260 10.92 -9.34 23.86
C LYS A 260 12.21 -8.91 23.16
N TRP A 261 12.04 -8.43 21.92
CA TRP A 261 13.08 -7.82 21.12
C TRP A 261 12.72 -6.36 20.87
N VAL A 262 13.71 -5.49 20.87
CA VAL A 262 13.53 -4.06 20.55
C VAL A 262 14.53 -3.65 19.47
N PRO A 263 14.18 -2.69 18.59
CA PRO A 263 15.13 -2.19 17.60
C PRO A 263 16.37 -1.60 18.24
N LYS A 264 17.52 -1.84 17.62
CA LYS A 264 18.78 -1.15 17.97
C LYS A 264 18.74 0.30 17.48
N PRO A 265 19.54 1.21 18.06
CA PRO A 265 19.60 2.62 17.61
C PRO A 265 19.95 2.79 16.12
N ASN A 266 20.82 1.92 15.59
CA ASN A 266 21.27 1.94 14.19
C ASN A 266 20.42 1.05 13.25
N ALA A 267 19.30 0.48 13.73
CA ALA A 267 18.45 -0.41 12.93
C ALA A 267 17.92 0.26 11.66
N THR A 268 17.56 1.55 11.75
CA THR A 268 17.02 2.31 10.61
C THR A 268 18.07 2.47 9.51
N GLU A 269 19.33 2.72 9.87
CA GLU A 269 20.44 2.87 8.91
C GLU A 269 20.70 1.53 8.18
N ILE A 270 20.78 0.42 8.93
CA ILE A 270 20.99 -0.91 8.36
C ILE A 270 19.84 -1.29 7.41
N VAL A 271 18.59 -0.99 7.78
CA VAL A 271 17.41 -1.24 6.94
C VAL A 271 17.44 -0.35 5.70
N PHE A 272 17.83 0.92 5.84
CA PHE A 272 17.95 1.84 4.72
C PHE A 272 18.98 1.33 3.70
N ASP A 273 20.15 0.91 4.15
CA ASP A 273 21.22 0.39 3.28
C ASP A 273 20.80 -0.92 2.59
N ALA A 274 20.14 -1.82 3.33
CA ALA A 274 19.68 -3.10 2.80
C ALA A 274 18.62 -2.95 1.68
N MET A 275 17.87 -1.86 1.68
CA MET A 275 16.81 -1.59 0.71
C MET A 275 17.20 -0.52 -0.32
N GLN A 276 18.45 -0.51 -0.76
CA GLN A 276 18.91 0.32 -1.89
C GLN A 276 19.02 -0.50 -3.18
N PRO A 277 18.88 0.12 -4.37
CA PRO A 277 18.47 1.50 -4.61
C PRO A 277 16.97 1.74 -4.36
N ALA A 278 16.65 2.84 -3.72
CA ALA A 278 15.26 3.20 -3.41
C ALA A 278 14.95 4.65 -3.79
N ILE A 279 13.68 4.88 -4.15
CA ILE A 279 13.13 6.23 -4.32
C ILE A 279 11.94 6.44 -3.39
N ARG A 280 11.84 7.63 -2.81
CA ARG A 280 10.74 8.01 -1.95
C ARG A 280 10.32 9.44 -2.17
N PHE A 281 9.02 9.62 -2.35
CA PHE A 281 8.36 10.92 -2.32
C PHE A 281 7.19 10.87 -1.35
N THR A 282 7.06 11.88 -0.52
CA THR A 282 5.88 12.08 0.34
C THR A 282 4.81 12.84 -0.43
N LYS A 283 3.55 12.73 -0.04
CA LYS A 283 2.46 13.53 -0.62
C LYS A 283 2.73 15.03 -0.48
N LYS A 284 3.25 15.43 0.68
CA LYS A 284 3.54 16.82 1.00
C LYS A 284 4.59 17.44 0.05
N GLU A 285 5.54 16.63 -0.42
CA GLU A 285 6.57 17.09 -1.37
C GLU A 285 6.08 17.16 -2.81
N CYS A 286 5.04 16.38 -3.15
CA CYS A 286 4.69 16.11 -4.54
C CYS A 286 3.39 16.73 -5.01
N LEU A 287 2.46 16.93 -4.10
CA LEU A 287 1.09 17.30 -4.42
C LEU A 287 0.70 18.51 -3.58
N ASP A 288 0.20 19.53 -4.25
CA ASP A 288 -0.49 20.64 -3.61
C ASP A 288 -1.91 20.17 -3.26
N LEU A 289 -2.00 19.47 -2.12
CA LEU A 289 -3.26 18.96 -1.59
C LEU A 289 -3.72 19.83 -0.44
N PRO A 290 -5.04 20.06 -0.32
CA PRO A 290 -5.61 20.69 0.87
C PRO A 290 -5.23 19.91 2.13
N ASP A 291 -5.19 20.59 3.26
CA ASP A 291 -4.86 19.97 4.55
C ASP A 291 -5.80 18.80 4.89
N MET A 292 -5.24 17.77 5.53
CA MET A 292 -6.00 16.71 6.16
C MET A 292 -6.01 16.91 7.67
N VAL A 293 -7.20 17.12 8.23
CA VAL A 293 -7.41 17.36 9.66
C VAL A 293 -7.96 16.12 10.32
N TYR A 294 -7.36 15.76 11.44
CA TYR A 294 -7.82 14.67 12.30
C TYR A 294 -8.52 15.25 13.52
N THR A 295 -9.72 14.76 13.81
CA THR A 295 -10.51 15.19 14.97
C THR A 295 -11.14 14.00 15.67
N LYS A 296 -11.45 14.18 16.95
CA LYS A 296 -12.07 13.16 17.80
C LYS A 296 -13.45 13.67 18.21
N ARG A 297 -14.44 12.79 18.15
CA ARG A 297 -15.79 13.06 18.67
C ARG A 297 -16.11 12.02 19.74
N GLU A 298 -16.33 12.48 20.95
CA GLU A 298 -16.77 11.60 22.05
C GLU A 298 -18.23 11.22 21.86
N VAL A 299 -18.52 9.96 22.19
CA VAL A 299 -19.84 9.35 22.05
C VAL A 299 -20.17 8.60 23.33
N GLU A 300 -21.32 8.81 23.88
CA GLU A 300 -21.78 8.05 25.03
C GLU A 300 -22.23 6.63 24.60
N LEU A 301 -21.88 5.64 25.41
CA LEU A 301 -22.46 4.30 25.29
C LEU A 301 -23.86 4.32 25.91
N THR A 302 -24.80 3.60 25.30
CA THR A 302 -26.14 3.42 25.89
C THR A 302 -26.09 2.59 27.17
N ARG A 303 -27.14 2.63 27.98
CA ARG A 303 -27.22 1.84 29.22
C ARG A 303 -27.03 0.33 28.94
N GLN A 304 -27.61 -0.13 27.85
CA GLN A 304 -27.45 -1.54 27.41
C GLN A 304 -25.99 -1.85 27.06
N GLN A 305 -25.35 -1.04 26.22
CA GLN A 305 -23.93 -1.22 25.87
C GLN A 305 -23.04 -1.20 27.12
N ASN A 306 -23.23 -0.23 28.02
CA ASN A 306 -22.47 -0.11 29.25
C ASN A 306 -22.62 -1.35 30.15
N LYS A 307 -23.82 -1.92 30.24
CA LYS A 307 -24.06 -3.15 31.00
C LYS A 307 -23.23 -4.31 30.45
N TYR A 308 -23.37 -4.61 29.16
CA TYR A 308 -22.63 -5.71 28.52
C TYR A 308 -21.10 -5.47 28.48
N TYR A 309 -20.70 -4.23 28.27
CA TYR A 309 -19.27 -3.85 28.31
C TYR A 309 -18.66 -4.14 29.69
N LYS A 310 -19.35 -3.73 30.77
CA LYS A 310 -18.92 -3.97 32.14
C LYS A 310 -18.92 -5.45 32.48
N GLU A 311 -19.98 -6.19 32.18
CA GLU A 311 -20.04 -7.65 32.40
C GLU A 311 -18.89 -8.39 31.71
N LEU A 312 -18.56 -8.01 30.48
CA LEU A 312 -17.43 -8.61 29.77
C LEU A 312 -16.10 -8.21 30.43
N LYS A 313 -15.92 -6.94 30.80
CA LYS A 313 -14.71 -6.48 31.52
C LYS A 313 -14.54 -7.22 32.84
N ASP A 314 -15.58 -7.39 33.63
CA ASP A 314 -15.54 -8.10 34.91
C ASP A 314 -15.15 -9.60 34.73
N LYS A 315 -15.70 -10.26 33.71
CA LYS A 315 -15.28 -11.61 33.32
C LYS A 315 -13.80 -11.68 32.95
N MET A 316 -13.31 -10.71 32.19
CA MET A 316 -11.89 -10.64 31.79
C MET A 316 -10.98 -10.45 32.99
N ILE A 317 -11.37 -9.62 33.97
CA ILE A 317 -10.65 -9.42 35.23
C ILE A 317 -10.58 -10.74 36.02
N THR A 318 -11.72 -11.44 36.15
CA THR A 318 -11.77 -12.75 36.87
C THR A 318 -10.88 -13.79 36.19
N GLN A 319 -10.88 -13.88 34.86
CA GLN A 319 -10.00 -14.80 34.14
C GLN A 319 -8.52 -14.43 34.31
N ALA A 320 -8.18 -13.14 34.27
CA ALA A 320 -6.80 -12.68 34.45
C ALA A 320 -6.26 -12.92 35.90
N ALA A 321 -7.12 -12.94 36.91
CA ALA A 321 -6.73 -13.19 38.28
C ALA A 321 -6.38 -14.67 38.55
N GLY A 322 -6.85 -15.60 37.72
CA GLY A 322 -6.66 -17.05 37.90
C GLY A 322 -5.59 -17.67 37.00
N GLU A 323 -5.27 -17.09 35.85
CA GLU A 323 -4.38 -17.72 34.87
C GLU A 323 -3.61 -16.70 34.00
N GLN A 324 -2.53 -17.17 33.37
CA GLN A 324 -1.78 -16.40 32.37
C GLN A 324 -2.61 -16.28 31.08
N VAL A 325 -3.19 -15.10 30.81
CA VAL A 325 -3.99 -14.86 29.60
C VAL A 325 -3.11 -14.89 28.36
N SER A 326 -3.43 -15.77 27.41
CA SER A 326 -2.74 -15.82 26.12
C SER A 326 -3.05 -14.58 25.27
N ALA A 327 -2.12 -14.21 24.36
CA ALA A 327 -2.33 -13.10 23.42
C ALA A 327 -3.57 -13.33 22.53
N ALA A 328 -3.89 -14.57 22.19
CA ALA A 328 -5.09 -14.91 21.40
C ALA A 328 -6.37 -14.60 22.18
N ASN A 329 -6.47 -15.01 23.44
CA ASN A 329 -7.63 -14.73 24.29
C ASN A 329 -7.78 -13.22 24.56
N ALA A 330 -6.67 -12.52 24.80
CA ALA A 330 -6.67 -11.07 24.94
C ALA A 330 -7.22 -10.39 23.68
N ALA A 331 -6.79 -10.81 22.50
CA ALA A 331 -7.26 -10.25 21.22
C ALA A 331 -8.76 -10.50 21.00
N VAL A 332 -9.27 -11.68 21.30
CA VAL A 332 -10.70 -12.01 21.18
C VAL A 332 -11.53 -11.13 22.11
N ASN A 333 -11.15 -11.01 23.35
CA ASN A 333 -11.87 -10.21 24.34
C ASN A 333 -11.87 -8.71 23.99
N MET A 334 -10.71 -8.19 23.59
CA MET A 334 -10.59 -6.80 23.12
C MET A 334 -11.48 -6.53 21.92
N ASN A 335 -11.52 -7.47 20.97
CA ASN A 335 -12.39 -7.35 19.79
C ASN A 335 -13.88 -7.34 20.16
N LYS A 336 -14.30 -8.16 21.13
CA LYS A 336 -15.68 -8.16 21.66
C LYS A 336 -16.02 -6.81 22.31
N LEU A 337 -15.12 -6.22 23.10
CA LEU A 337 -15.35 -4.89 23.69
C LEU A 337 -15.51 -3.80 22.61
N LEU A 338 -14.71 -3.84 21.55
CA LEU A 338 -14.84 -2.92 20.40
C LEU A 338 -16.16 -3.14 19.65
N GLN A 339 -16.62 -4.37 19.48
CA GLN A 339 -17.90 -4.70 18.87
C GLN A 339 -19.08 -4.16 19.68
N ILE A 340 -19.10 -4.36 21.01
CA ILE A 340 -20.13 -3.79 21.91
C ILE A 340 -20.16 -2.26 21.79
N SER A 341 -18.98 -1.62 21.82
CA SER A 341 -18.86 -0.18 21.66
C SER A 341 -19.38 0.31 20.32
N ALA A 342 -19.17 -0.46 19.25
CA ALA A 342 -19.61 -0.12 17.89
C ALA A 342 -21.10 -0.35 17.65
N GLY A 343 -21.78 -1.20 18.44
CA GLY A 343 -23.24 -1.37 18.37
C GLY A 343 -23.75 -2.77 18.06
N ALA A 344 -22.90 -3.78 17.89
CA ALA A 344 -23.34 -5.18 17.79
C ALA A 344 -22.16 -6.11 18.08
N VAL A 345 -22.43 -7.26 18.72
CA VAL A 345 -21.42 -8.26 19.07
C VAL A 345 -21.88 -9.67 18.65
N TYR A 346 -20.96 -10.49 18.18
CA TYR A 346 -21.23 -11.90 17.96
C TYR A 346 -21.20 -12.68 19.28
N THR A 347 -22.27 -13.43 19.55
CA THR A 347 -22.34 -14.38 20.64
C THR A 347 -21.44 -15.58 20.37
N ASP A 348 -21.22 -16.42 21.39
CA ASP A 348 -20.43 -17.64 21.24
C ASP A 348 -21.11 -18.67 20.30
N ASN A 349 -22.42 -18.53 20.09
CA ASN A 349 -23.21 -19.36 19.15
C ASN A 349 -23.20 -18.80 17.71
N GLY A 350 -22.49 -17.70 17.46
CA GLY A 350 -22.40 -17.07 16.14
C GLY A 350 -23.57 -16.14 15.78
N GLU A 351 -24.53 -15.97 16.67
CA GLU A 351 -25.63 -15.00 16.50
C GLU A 351 -25.16 -13.55 16.74
N SER A 352 -25.77 -12.57 16.09
CA SER A 352 -25.49 -11.16 16.32
C SER A 352 -26.43 -10.58 17.37
N LEU A 353 -25.89 -10.06 18.45
CA LEU A 353 -26.62 -9.26 19.43
C LEU A 353 -26.42 -7.78 19.11
N GLU A 354 -27.52 -7.10 18.78
CA GLU A 354 -27.51 -5.68 18.41
C GLU A 354 -27.82 -4.80 19.62
N PHE A 355 -27.20 -3.62 19.64
CA PHE A 355 -27.39 -2.59 20.67
C PHE A 355 -27.98 -1.33 20.05
N ASP A 356 -28.72 -0.57 20.87
CA ASP A 356 -29.15 0.78 20.46
C ASP A 356 -27.92 1.70 20.25
N ILE A 357 -27.76 2.22 19.04
CA ILE A 357 -26.63 3.07 18.63
C ILE A 357 -26.98 4.56 18.61
N LYS A 358 -28.09 4.97 19.20
CA LYS A 358 -28.67 6.32 19.06
C LYS A 358 -27.69 7.46 19.31
N TYR A 359 -26.83 7.39 20.32
CA TYR A 359 -25.87 8.46 20.62
C TYR A 359 -24.76 8.56 19.58
N ARG A 360 -24.20 7.41 19.17
CA ARG A 360 -23.19 7.36 18.11
C ARG A 360 -23.77 7.80 16.77
N TYR A 361 -24.98 7.38 16.48
CA TYR A 361 -25.70 7.75 15.27
C TYR A 361 -26.04 9.25 15.24
N LYS A 362 -26.39 9.84 16.39
CA LYS A 362 -26.64 11.29 16.49
C LYS A 362 -25.38 12.07 16.07
N VAL A 363 -24.22 11.71 16.60
CA VAL A 363 -22.94 12.35 16.22
C VAL A 363 -22.63 12.18 14.74
N LEU A 364 -22.85 10.98 14.18
CA LEU A 364 -22.70 10.76 12.73
C LEU A 364 -23.62 11.70 11.92
N ARG A 365 -24.88 11.86 12.33
CA ARG A 365 -25.84 12.76 11.67
C ARG A 365 -25.37 14.22 11.70
N GLU A 366 -24.81 14.66 12.81
CA GLU A 366 -24.21 15.99 12.92
C GLU A 366 -23.07 16.15 11.92
N VAL A 367 -22.16 15.19 11.84
CA VAL A 367 -21.06 15.19 10.87
C VAL A 367 -21.55 15.20 9.42
N ILE A 368 -22.57 14.40 9.08
CA ILE A 368 -23.16 14.36 7.73
C ILE A 368 -23.73 15.72 7.35
N ASN A 369 -24.35 16.41 8.29
CA ASN A 369 -24.91 17.74 8.07
C ASN A 369 -23.85 18.84 7.95
N GLU A 370 -22.71 18.68 8.64
CA GLU A 370 -21.56 19.60 8.57
C GLU A 370 -20.72 19.40 7.29
N ALA A 371 -20.71 18.19 6.71
CA ALA A 371 -19.90 17.84 5.56
C ALA A 371 -20.37 18.59 4.29
N SER A 372 -19.43 19.24 3.61
CA SER A 372 -19.71 19.98 2.39
C SER A 372 -19.85 19.09 1.15
N LYS A 373 -19.17 17.93 1.18
CA LYS A 373 -19.25 16.90 0.13
C LYS A 373 -19.78 15.57 0.71
N LYS A 374 -19.54 14.48 0.00
CA LYS A 374 -19.91 13.13 0.42
C LYS A 374 -19.10 12.68 1.63
N VAL A 375 -19.60 11.67 2.33
CA VAL A 375 -18.99 11.13 3.54
C VAL A 375 -18.68 9.64 3.36
N LEU A 376 -17.46 9.23 3.69
CA LEU A 376 -17.09 7.84 3.88
C LEU A 376 -17.22 7.47 5.35
N VAL A 377 -17.88 6.34 5.64
CA VAL A 377 -17.99 5.82 7.01
C VAL A 377 -17.31 4.46 7.07
N PHE A 378 -16.18 4.40 7.76
CA PHE A 378 -15.45 3.13 7.96
C PHE A 378 -15.98 2.40 9.20
N VAL A 379 -16.47 1.17 8.97
CA VAL A 379 -17.05 0.31 9.99
C VAL A 379 -16.31 -1.03 9.99
N PRO A 380 -15.52 -1.37 11.03
CA PRO A 380 -14.73 -2.61 11.04
C PRO A 380 -15.55 -3.90 11.08
N PHE A 381 -16.78 -3.85 11.60
CA PHE A 381 -17.59 -5.02 11.91
C PHE A 381 -18.80 -5.15 10.98
N LYS A 382 -18.97 -6.33 10.35
CA LYS A 382 -20.02 -6.57 9.35
C LYS A 382 -21.44 -6.38 9.89
N ASN A 383 -21.71 -6.94 11.07
CA ASN A 383 -23.03 -6.84 11.71
C ASN A 383 -23.42 -5.40 12.05
N VAL A 384 -22.46 -4.56 12.34
CA VAL A 384 -22.71 -3.12 12.61
C VAL A 384 -23.01 -2.36 11.31
N ILE A 385 -22.44 -2.79 10.17
CA ILE A 385 -22.70 -2.16 8.86
C ILE A 385 -24.19 -2.25 8.52
N ASP A 386 -24.79 -3.42 8.68
CA ASP A 386 -26.22 -3.63 8.32
C ASP A 386 -27.12 -2.72 9.18
N VAL A 387 -26.93 -2.71 10.50
CA VAL A 387 -27.67 -1.85 11.43
C VAL A 387 -27.54 -0.37 11.06
N LEU A 388 -26.33 0.07 10.71
CA LEU A 388 -26.07 1.47 10.37
C LEU A 388 -26.69 1.86 9.03
N VAL A 389 -26.55 1.02 8.01
CA VAL A 389 -27.08 1.29 6.67
C VAL A 389 -28.59 1.35 6.68
N ASP A 390 -29.25 0.41 7.37
CA ASP A 390 -30.71 0.41 7.50
C ASP A 390 -31.21 1.68 8.17
N LYS A 391 -30.51 2.11 9.23
CA LYS A 391 -30.86 3.35 9.94
C LYS A 391 -30.69 4.60 9.07
N LEU A 392 -29.60 4.69 8.30
CA LEU A 392 -29.36 5.80 7.39
C LEU A 392 -30.42 5.86 6.27
N ARG A 393 -30.77 4.72 5.68
CA ARG A 393 -31.78 4.62 4.63
C ARG A 393 -33.18 4.96 5.15
N ASN A 394 -33.53 4.49 6.35
CA ASN A 394 -34.80 4.82 7.00
C ASN A 394 -34.93 6.32 7.28
N ASP A 395 -33.81 7.01 7.52
CA ASP A 395 -33.77 8.48 7.67
C ASP A 395 -33.71 9.23 6.32
N GLY A 396 -33.88 8.54 5.19
CA GLY A 396 -33.91 9.13 3.85
C GLY A 396 -32.53 9.54 3.31
N ILE A 397 -31.43 9.04 3.90
CA ILE A 397 -30.07 9.35 3.43
C ILE A 397 -29.64 8.30 2.42
N THR A 398 -29.33 8.74 1.20
CA THR A 398 -28.86 7.85 0.13
C THR A 398 -27.53 7.21 0.53
N THR A 399 -27.53 5.90 0.71
CA THR A 399 -26.43 5.15 1.30
C THR A 399 -26.16 3.86 0.53
N GLU A 400 -24.91 3.64 0.17
CA GLU A 400 -24.38 2.37 -0.33
C GLU A 400 -23.36 1.76 0.63
N MET A 401 -23.11 0.45 0.49
CA MET A 401 -22.17 -0.25 1.35
C MET A 401 -21.21 -1.15 0.57
N VAL A 402 -19.99 -1.28 1.08
CA VAL A 402 -18.97 -2.21 0.56
C VAL A 402 -18.39 -3.04 1.70
N ARG A 403 -18.64 -4.35 1.65
CA ARG A 403 -18.12 -5.34 2.60
C ARG A 403 -17.20 -6.34 1.89
N GLY A 404 -16.56 -7.22 2.67
CA GLY A 404 -15.67 -8.24 2.13
C GLY A 404 -16.36 -9.28 1.22
N ASP A 405 -17.67 -9.51 1.40
CA ASP A 405 -18.50 -10.43 0.61
C ASP A 405 -19.03 -9.82 -0.71
N VAL A 406 -18.89 -8.51 -0.92
CA VAL A 406 -19.25 -7.86 -2.18
C VAL A 406 -18.23 -8.24 -3.26
N SER A 407 -18.71 -8.71 -4.41
CA SER A 407 -17.84 -9.10 -5.53
C SER A 407 -16.98 -7.93 -6.04
N ALA A 408 -15.82 -8.23 -6.62
CA ALA A 408 -14.92 -7.19 -7.15
C ALA A 408 -15.60 -6.30 -8.22
N MET A 409 -16.47 -6.90 -9.05
CA MET A 409 -17.20 -6.17 -10.08
C MET A 409 -18.21 -5.20 -9.47
N GLN A 410 -19.05 -5.67 -8.54
CA GLN A 410 -20.03 -4.84 -7.84
C GLN A 410 -19.35 -3.72 -7.04
N ARG A 411 -18.25 -4.04 -6.36
CA ARG A 411 -17.46 -3.05 -5.62
C ARG A 411 -16.95 -1.94 -6.53
N THR A 412 -16.42 -2.27 -7.70
CA THR A 412 -15.97 -1.30 -8.70
C THR A 412 -17.11 -0.41 -9.17
N GLN A 413 -18.31 -0.99 -9.40
CA GLN A 413 -19.48 -0.24 -9.80
C GLN A 413 -19.98 0.72 -8.71
N ILE A 414 -20.01 0.28 -7.45
CA ILE A 414 -20.41 1.12 -6.31
C ILE A 414 -19.43 2.30 -6.15
N PHE A 415 -18.13 2.05 -6.21
CA PHE A 415 -17.13 3.12 -6.11
C PHE A 415 -17.23 4.12 -7.26
N LYS A 416 -17.46 3.64 -8.49
CA LYS A 416 -17.68 4.50 -9.66
C LYS A 416 -18.92 5.36 -9.48
N GLN A 417 -20.04 4.76 -9.07
CA GLN A 417 -21.29 5.49 -8.81
C GLN A 417 -21.09 6.54 -7.72
N PHE A 418 -20.42 6.20 -6.61
CA PHE A 418 -20.13 7.15 -5.54
C PHE A 418 -19.26 8.31 -6.03
N GLN A 419 -18.27 8.05 -6.89
CA GLN A 419 -17.33 9.06 -7.38
C GLN A 419 -17.96 9.99 -8.43
N GLU A 420 -18.79 9.47 -9.32
CA GLU A 420 -19.24 10.18 -10.52
C GLU A 420 -20.67 10.76 -10.42
N ASN A 421 -21.53 10.17 -9.61
CA ASN A 421 -22.93 10.58 -9.48
C ASN A 421 -23.19 11.42 -8.22
N PRO A 422 -24.28 12.21 -8.15
CA PRO A 422 -24.70 12.92 -6.93
C PRO A 422 -24.96 11.96 -5.76
N ASP A 423 -25.63 10.83 -6.02
CA ASP A 423 -25.93 9.77 -5.06
C ASP A 423 -25.07 8.52 -5.31
N PRO A 424 -24.77 7.74 -4.27
CA PRO A 424 -25.12 7.92 -2.85
C PRO A 424 -24.33 9.05 -2.17
N ARG A 425 -24.92 9.69 -1.18
CA ARG A 425 -24.25 10.70 -0.34
C ARG A 425 -23.27 10.06 0.65
N ILE A 426 -23.64 8.89 1.17
CA ILE A 426 -22.85 8.15 2.15
C ILE A 426 -22.40 6.82 1.57
N LEU A 427 -21.14 6.48 1.81
CA LEU A 427 -20.61 5.16 1.53
C LEU A 427 -20.09 4.52 2.82
N VAL A 428 -20.75 3.46 3.27
CA VAL A 428 -20.35 2.68 4.45
C VAL A 428 -19.42 1.55 3.98
N ILE A 429 -18.19 1.50 4.50
CA ILE A 429 -17.16 0.62 3.99
C ILE A 429 -16.52 -0.17 5.13
N GLN A 430 -16.39 -1.48 4.94
CA GLN A 430 -15.48 -2.28 5.76
C GLN A 430 -14.04 -1.89 5.41
N PRO A 431 -13.18 -1.46 6.35
CA PRO A 431 -11.86 -0.86 6.03
C PRO A 431 -11.00 -1.70 5.10
N GLN A 432 -10.97 -3.02 5.28
CA GLN A 432 -10.21 -3.95 4.42
C GLN A 432 -10.72 -3.96 2.97
N ALA A 433 -12.01 -3.70 2.74
CA ALA A 433 -12.59 -3.66 1.41
C ALA A 433 -12.19 -2.41 0.61
N ALA A 434 -11.80 -1.32 1.30
CA ALA A 434 -11.31 -0.08 0.69
C ALA A 434 -9.77 0.03 0.70
N ALA A 435 -9.06 -0.90 1.33
CA ALA A 435 -7.62 -0.80 1.55
C ALA A 435 -6.83 -0.65 0.24
N HIS A 436 -7.35 -1.10 -0.91
CA HIS A 436 -6.58 -1.17 -2.15
C HIS A 436 -7.18 -0.35 -3.30
N GLY A 437 -6.36 0.52 -3.88
CA GLY A 437 -6.39 1.04 -5.24
C GLY A 437 -7.51 1.99 -5.67
N VAL A 438 -8.49 2.32 -4.85
CA VAL A 438 -9.61 3.19 -5.26
C VAL A 438 -9.39 4.66 -4.89
N THR A 439 -9.86 5.58 -5.75
CA THR A 439 -9.88 7.04 -5.50
C THR A 439 -11.31 7.47 -5.22
N LEU A 440 -11.55 8.16 -4.09
CA LEU A 440 -12.86 8.57 -3.61
C LEU A 440 -12.87 10.06 -3.23
N THR A 441 -12.30 10.90 -4.11
CA THR A 441 -12.17 12.37 -3.91
C THR A 441 -13.50 13.12 -4.02
N ALA A 442 -14.59 12.43 -4.39
CA ALA A 442 -15.94 12.96 -4.24
C ALA A 442 -16.33 13.19 -2.78
N ALA A 443 -15.65 12.54 -1.83
CA ALA A 443 -15.79 12.79 -0.41
C ALA A 443 -14.69 13.71 0.11
N ASP A 444 -15.02 14.56 1.08
CA ASP A 444 -14.07 15.37 1.84
C ASP A 444 -14.00 14.96 3.32
N THR A 445 -14.89 14.08 3.75
CA THR A 445 -15.04 13.70 5.15
C THR A 445 -15.01 12.17 5.31
N ILE A 446 -14.19 11.71 6.24
CA ILE A 446 -14.15 10.32 6.71
C ILE A 446 -14.63 10.27 8.15
N VAL A 447 -15.52 9.34 8.45
CA VAL A 447 -15.90 8.98 9.81
C VAL A 447 -15.47 7.55 10.10
N TRP A 448 -14.63 7.39 11.08
CA TRP A 448 -14.33 6.09 11.66
C TRP A 448 -15.36 5.78 12.75
N TRP A 449 -16.29 4.89 12.41
CA TRP A 449 -17.32 4.43 13.35
C TRP A 449 -16.74 3.67 14.54
N GLY A 450 -15.63 2.98 14.34
CA GLY A 450 -14.80 2.33 15.33
C GLY A 450 -13.40 2.10 14.77
N PRO A 451 -12.39 1.88 15.63
CA PRO A 451 -11.01 1.72 15.19
C PRO A 451 -10.76 0.37 14.50
N THR A 452 -9.85 0.35 13.52
CA THR A 452 -9.23 -0.85 12.98
C THR A 452 -8.01 -1.24 13.82
N SER A 453 -7.58 -2.50 13.75
CA SER A 453 -6.38 -2.98 14.45
C SER A 453 -5.07 -2.76 13.67
N SER A 454 -5.14 -2.41 12.38
CA SER A 454 -3.98 -2.27 11.49
C SER A 454 -3.72 -0.81 11.12
N VAL A 455 -2.51 -0.34 11.44
CA VAL A 455 -2.02 0.99 11.03
C VAL A 455 -2.00 1.14 9.51
N GLU A 456 -1.61 0.07 8.80
CA GLU A 456 -1.58 0.08 7.35
C GLU A 456 -2.98 0.26 6.76
N THR A 457 -3.97 -0.51 7.24
CA THR A 457 -5.37 -0.37 6.81
C THR A 457 -5.91 1.03 7.12
N TYR A 458 -5.60 1.58 8.30
CA TYR A 458 -6.02 2.93 8.70
C TYR A 458 -5.43 4.00 7.77
N ALA A 459 -4.13 3.94 7.52
CA ALA A 459 -3.45 4.89 6.63
C ALA A 459 -3.94 4.77 5.17
N GLN A 460 -4.12 3.55 4.68
CA GLN A 460 -4.62 3.29 3.33
C GLN A 460 -6.06 3.78 3.14
N ALA A 461 -6.94 3.55 4.11
CA ALA A 461 -8.32 4.01 4.08
C ALA A 461 -8.40 5.54 4.06
N ASN A 462 -7.67 6.22 4.93
CA ASN A 462 -7.64 7.70 4.98
C ASN A 462 -7.08 8.31 3.68
N ALA A 463 -6.13 7.62 3.04
CA ALA A 463 -5.57 8.07 1.77
C ALA A 463 -6.54 7.99 0.57
N ARG A 464 -7.78 7.47 0.72
CA ARG A 464 -8.76 7.37 -0.39
C ARG A 464 -9.32 8.70 -0.82
N ILE A 465 -9.52 9.63 0.09
CA ILE A 465 -10.04 10.97 -0.20
C ILE A 465 -8.92 12.00 -0.44
N HIS A 466 -7.73 11.78 0.10
CA HIS A 466 -6.60 12.71 0.04
C HIS A 466 -5.62 12.34 -1.07
N ARG A 467 -6.02 12.62 -2.31
CA ARG A 467 -5.29 12.31 -3.55
C ARG A 467 -5.39 13.43 -4.55
N ALA A 468 -4.59 13.36 -5.63
CA ALA A 468 -4.71 14.27 -6.77
C ALA A 468 -6.18 14.35 -7.25
N GLY A 469 -6.67 15.56 -7.43
CA GLY A 469 -8.07 15.85 -7.71
C GLY A 469 -8.94 16.14 -6.50
N GLN A 470 -8.38 16.15 -5.29
CA GLN A 470 -9.05 16.69 -4.10
C GLN A 470 -8.78 18.18 -3.99
N ASP A 471 -9.85 18.96 -4.04
CA ASP A 471 -9.84 20.43 -3.99
C ASP A 471 -10.39 20.99 -2.67
N HIS A 472 -10.89 20.12 -1.78
CA HIS A 472 -11.43 20.47 -0.49
C HIS A 472 -10.55 19.96 0.66
N LYS A 473 -10.52 20.74 1.76
CA LYS A 473 -9.92 20.31 3.02
C LYS A 473 -10.55 19.00 3.48
N CYS A 474 -9.71 17.99 3.74
CA CYS A 474 -10.16 16.69 4.17
C CYS A 474 -10.28 16.62 5.69
N THR A 475 -11.35 16.01 6.19
CA THR A 475 -11.54 15.82 7.63
C THR A 475 -11.69 14.32 7.95
N VAL A 476 -10.88 13.83 8.88
CA VAL A 476 -10.97 12.47 9.42
C VAL A 476 -11.45 12.54 10.86
N ILE A 477 -12.59 11.93 11.13
CA ILE A 477 -13.28 11.99 12.43
C ILE A 477 -13.27 10.61 13.06
N GLN A 478 -12.69 10.49 14.26
CA GLN A 478 -12.68 9.28 15.08
C GLN A 478 -13.83 9.36 16.09
N LEU A 479 -14.79 8.42 16.02
CA LEU A 479 -15.82 8.28 17.05
C LEU A 479 -15.29 7.43 18.21
N GLN A 480 -15.33 7.95 19.42
CA GLN A 480 -14.73 7.35 20.62
C GLN A 480 -15.77 7.25 21.72
N GLY A 481 -16.32 6.05 21.96
CA GLY A 481 -17.36 5.79 22.98
C GLY A 481 -16.85 5.05 24.21
N SER A 482 -15.72 4.34 24.10
CA SER A 482 -15.17 3.54 25.19
C SER A 482 -13.67 3.77 25.38
N HIS A 483 -13.17 3.39 26.57
CA HIS A 483 -11.75 3.48 26.86
C HIS A 483 -10.90 2.64 25.87
N VAL A 484 -11.39 1.45 25.50
CA VAL A 484 -10.72 0.59 24.51
C VAL A 484 -10.57 1.29 23.17
N GLU A 485 -11.63 1.93 22.67
CA GLU A 485 -11.57 2.66 21.40
C GLU A 485 -10.56 3.82 21.46
N LYS A 486 -10.56 4.59 22.53
CA LYS A 486 -9.60 5.70 22.73
C LYS A 486 -8.16 5.21 22.64
N ARG A 487 -7.86 4.12 23.35
CA ARG A 487 -6.49 3.55 23.36
C ARG A 487 -6.06 2.97 22.03
N VAL A 488 -6.97 2.31 21.31
CA VAL A 488 -6.67 1.79 19.96
C VAL A 488 -6.41 2.95 18.99
N TYR A 489 -7.19 4.02 19.02
CA TYR A 489 -6.91 5.19 18.20
C TYR A 489 -5.57 5.86 18.55
N GLU A 490 -5.20 5.94 19.82
CA GLU A 490 -3.88 6.45 20.22
C GLU A 490 -2.73 5.60 19.66
N LEU A 491 -2.87 4.28 19.64
CA LEU A 491 -1.89 3.39 18.99
C LEU A 491 -1.80 3.68 17.48
N LEU A 492 -2.94 3.82 16.80
CA LEU A 492 -2.99 4.11 15.37
C LEU A 492 -2.37 5.48 15.04
N ASP A 493 -2.65 6.51 15.84
CA ASP A 493 -2.11 7.86 15.70
C ASP A 493 -0.57 7.85 15.90
N ASN A 494 -0.07 7.01 16.80
CA ASN A 494 1.35 6.78 17.03
C ASN A 494 1.99 5.74 16.09
N LYS A 495 1.25 5.28 15.07
CA LYS A 495 1.68 4.26 14.09
C LYS A 495 2.08 2.93 14.74
N LEU A 496 1.40 2.52 15.80
CA LEU A 496 1.61 1.27 16.52
C LEU A 496 0.44 0.32 16.29
N ASP A 497 0.70 -0.85 15.73
CA ASP A 497 -0.33 -1.87 15.56
C ASP A 497 -0.79 -2.48 16.89
N THR A 498 -2.10 -2.65 17.05
CA THR A 498 -2.69 -3.27 18.24
C THR A 498 -2.21 -4.70 18.45
N HIS A 499 -1.93 -5.45 17.39
CA HIS A 499 -1.44 -6.82 17.48
C HIS A 499 -0.11 -6.94 18.22
N THR A 500 0.79 -5.97 18.08
CA THR A 500 2.08 -5.95 18.77
C THR A 500 1.98 -5.51 20.23
N LYS A 501 0.90 -4.81 20.58
CA LYS A 501 0.65 -4.21 21.90
C LYS A 501 -0.54 -4.84 22.64
N ILE A 502 -1.12 -5.91 22.10
CA ILE A 502 -2.39 -6.46 22.57
C ILE A 502 -2.37 -6.84 24.06
N ILE A 503 -1.29 -7.43 24.55
CA ILE A 503 -1.17 -7.82 25.96
C ILE A 503 -1.00 -6.59 26.85
N ASP A 504 -0.18 -5.63 26.44
CA ASP A 504 0.03 -4.38 27.20
C ASP A 504 -1.30 -3.61 27.29
N LEU A 505 -2.00 -3.49 26.16
CA LEU A 505 -3.31 -2.86 26.06
C LEU A 505 -4.38 -3.61 26.90
N TYR A 506 -4.38 -4.93 26.86
CA TYR A 506 -5.28 -5.76 27.66
C TYR A 506 -5.09 -5.51 29.17
N LYS A 507 -3.85 -5.52 29.64
CA LYS A 507 -3.53 -5.24 31.04
C LYS A 507 -3.96 -3.85 31.47
N GLU A 508 -3.73 -2.86 30.62
CA GLU A 508 -4.12 -1.47 30.88
C GLU A 508 -5.64 -1.29 30.98
N ILE A 509 -6.41 -2.00 30.16
CA ILE A 509 -7.88 -1.95 30.18
C ILE A 509 -8.46 -2.63 31.43
N LEU A 510 -7.78 -3.64 31.96
CA LEU A 510 -8.18 -4.33 33.19
C LEU A 510 -7.83 -3.53 34.45
N ALA A 511 -6.80 -2.69 34.43
CA ALA A 511 -6.45 -1.79 35.52
C ALA A 511 -7.49 -0.67 35.67
#